data_71125512d364482682753402c56a2c94
#
_entry.id   71125512d364482682753402c56a2c94
#
_cell.length_a   1.000
_cell.length_b   1.000
_cell.length_c   1.000
_cell.angle_alpha   90.00
_cell.angle_beta   90.00
_cell.angle_gamma   90.00
#
_symmetry.space_group_name_H-M   'P 1'
#
loop_
_entity.id
_entity.type
_entity.pdbx_description
1 polymer ?
#
loop_
_entity_poly.entity_id
_entity_poly.type
_entity_poly.pdbx_seq_one_letter_code
_entity_poly.pdbx_strand_id
1 'polypeptide(L)'
;MSLAARSLAAKARVDRRALEPSRTSARVAARRRASVNTQTRALRNFDYPEALLFDCDGVLCETERDGHRVTFNRTFKEFGIPHEWDVELYGELLKIGGGKERMTHYFDGVPDTEPWKSVKDPNERKELVKKLHLRKTEMFLELVYEGALPLRPGVKRMVKEALENGAKVAVCSTSNEKAVQGIVNTMLPEFADRMPVFAGDIVPKKKPAPDIYLLAAKTLGVNPARCVVVEDTHIGCSAAKAAGMRCCVTKSIYSEDEDFSRADAVFDCLGDEGDERVKFHQLTTPGDFW
;
A
#
# COMPACT_ATOMS: atom_id res chain seq x y z
N MET A 1 -65.41 -31.20 -49.36
CA MET A 1 -65.32 -32.27 -48.39
C MET A 1 -64.49 -31.70 -47.24
N SER A 2 -64.89 -31.50 -46.10
CA SER A 2 -65.76 -31.80 -44.98
C SER A 2 -65.15 -30.97 -43.84
N LEU A 3 -65.84 -29.97 -43.36
CA LEU A 3 -66.55 -29.93 -42.09
C LEU A 3 -65.86 -30.82 -40.96
N ALA A 4 -65.45 -30.18 -40.00
CA ALA A 4 -65.43 -30.46 -38.56
C ALA A 4 -64.06 -30.19 -37.92
N ALA A 5 -63.94 -29.13 -37.19
CA ALA A 5 -63.91 -29.09 -35.78
C ALA A 5 -63.80 -27.62 -35.28
N ARG A 6 -64.94 -27.01 -35.13
CA ARG A 6 -65.15 -25.94 -34.15
C ARG A 6 -65.48 -26.61 -32.85
N SER A 7 -64.75 -26.37 -31.78
CA SER A 7 -65.17 -26.29 -30.41
C SER A 7 -64.04 -26.63 -29.47
N LEU A 8 -63.69 -25.72 -28.68
CA LEU A 8 -63.35 -25.68 -27.26
C LEU A 8 -62.18 -24.70 -26.98
N ALA A 9 -62.52 -23.44 -27.21
CA ALA A 9 -61.79 -22.39 -26.50
C ALA A 9 -62.75 -21.72 -25.53
N ALA A 10 -62.90 -22.34 -24.37
CA ALA A 10 -63.68 -21.78 -23.30
C ALA A 10 -62.90 -21.88 -21.98
N LYS A 11 -62.52 -20.68 -21.52
CA LYS A 11 -62.33 -20.34 -20.11
C LYS A 11 -61.27 -21.04 -19.27
N ALA A 12 -60.13 -20.38 -19.16
CA ALA A 12 -59.49 -20.18 -17.85
C ALA A 12 -58.92 -18.75 -17.83
N ARG A 13 -59.74 -17.77 -17.55
CA ARG A 13 -59.30 -16.49 -16.99
C ARG A 13 -58.89 -16.80 -15.53
N VAL A 14 -57.63 -17.09 -15.33
CA VAL A 14 -57.02 -17.06 -14.02
C VAL A 14 -56.87 -15.59 -13.61
N ASP A 15 -57.66 -15.21 -12.67
CA ASP A 15 -57.68 -13.88 -12.02
C ASP A 15 -56.33 -13.64 -11.34
N ARG A 16 -55.37 -13.03 -12.08
CA ARG A 16 -54.09 -12.55 -11.52
C ARG A 16 -54.34 -11.20 -10.81
N ARG A 17 -55.11 -11.19 -9.78
CA ARG A 17 -54.99 -10.19 -8.73
C ARG A 17 -53.75 -10.57 -7.90
N ALA A 18 -52.61 -10.13 -8.36
CA ALA A 18 -51.44 -10.07 -7.54
C ALA A 18 -51.77 -9.28 -6.26
N LEU A 19 -51.68 -9.94 -5.12
CA LEU A 19 -51.77 -9.35 -3.81
C LEU A 19 -50.68 -8.28 -3.68
N GLU A 20 -51.03 -7.03 -3.98
CA GLU A 20 -50.19 -5.89 -3.62
C GLU A 20 -50.05 -5.89 -2.10
N PRO A 21 -48.83 -5.88 -1.55
CA PRO A 21 -48.66 -5.80 -0.10
C PRO A 21 -49.31 -4.49 0.40
N SER A 22 -50.12 -4.59 1.41
CA SER A 22 -50.80 -3.42 1.98
C SER A 22 -49.80 -2.32 2.30
N ARG A 23 -50.20 -1.04 2.08
CA ARG A 23 -49.33 0.13 2.35
C ARG A 23 -48.72 0.09 3.75
N THR A 24 -49.40 -0.59 4.69
CA THR A 24 -48.92 -0.79 6.08
C THR A 24 -47.75 -1.79 6.14
N SER A 25 -47.81 -2.92 5.40
CA SER A 25 -46.71 -3.91 5.37
C SER A 25 -45.49 -3.39 4.65
N ALA A 26 -45.67 -2.62 3.58
CA ALA A 26 -44.55 -1.95 2.87
C ALA A 26 -43.85 -0.89 3.74
N ARG A 27 -44.61 -0.11 4.55
CA ARG A 27 -44.08 0.85 5.50
C ARG A 27 -43.34 0.18 6.66
N VAL A 28 -43.81 -0.95 7.15
CA VAL A 28 -43.15 -1.73 8.21
C VAL A 28 -41.86 -2.37 7.68
N ALA A 29 -41.88 -2.92 6.45
CA ALA A 29 -40.66 -3.46 5.82
C ALA A 29 -39.62 -2.37 5.51
N ALA A 30 -40.05 -1.19 5.05
CA ALA A 30 -39.17 -0.05 4.83
C ALA A 30 -38.57 0.49 6.14
N ARG A 31 -39.37 0.58 7.22
CA ARG A 31 -38.89 0.96 8.55
C ARG A 31 -37.91 -0.08 9.12
N ARG A 32 -38.17 -1.39 8.96
CA ARG A 32 -37.22 -2.45 9.38
C ARG A 32 -35.92 -2.39 8.57
N ARG A 33 -36.01 -2.19 7.24
CA ARG A 33 -34.78 -2.01 6.40
C ARG A 33 -34.03 -0.75 6.76
N ALA A 34 -34.71 0.37 7.05
CA ALA A 34 -34.06 1.60 7.49
C ALA A 34 -33.44 1.44 8.88
N SER A 35 -34.10 0.76 9.83
CA SER A 35 -33.56 0.52 11.17
C SER A 35 -32.38 -0.44 11.16
N VAL A 36 -32.43 -1.52 10.36
CA VAL A 36 -31.31 -2.45 10.17
C VAL A 36 -30.15 -1.73 9.50
N ASN A 37 -30.41 -0.88 8.49
CA ASN A 37 -29.35 -0.11 7.82
C ASN A 37 -28.74 0.95 8.76
N THR A 38 -29.55 1.56 9.64
CA THR A 38 -29.06 2.53 10.63
C THR A 38 -28.31 1.86 11.77
N GLN A 39 -28.75 0.69 12.25
CA GLN A 39 -27.99 -0.11 13.23
C GLN A 39 -26.69 -0.65 12.65
N THR A 40 -26.71 -1.20 11.43
CA THR A 40 -25.50 -1.67 10.74
C THR A 40 -24.53 -0.51 10.46
N ARG A 41 -25.07 0.69 10.15
CA ARG A 41 -24.25 1.90 9.96
C ARG A 41 -23.73 2.45 11.28
N ALA A 42 -24.48 2.34 12.38
CA ALA A 42 -24.03 2.73 13.72
C ALA A 42 -22.96 1.77 14.25
N LEU A 43 -23.12 0.46 14.08
CA LEU A 43 -22.11 -0.55 14.42
C LEU A 43 -20.85 -0.36 13.56
N ARG A 44 -20.98 -0.09 12.23
CA ARG A 44 -19.85 0.23 11.36
C ARG A 44 -19.07 1.49 11.77
N ASN A 45 -19.73 2.45 12.43
CA ASN A 45 -19.08 3.70 12.85
C ASN A 45 -18.26 3.58 14.15
N PHE A 46 -18.40 2.50 14.92
CA PHE A 46 -17.70 2.33 16.19
C PHE A 46 -16.55 1.32 16.12
N ASP A 47 -16.60 0.35 15.20
CA ASP A 47 -15.71 -0.82 15.24
C ASP A 47 -14.63 -0.81 14.16
N TYR A 48 -14.76 -0.05 13.07
CA TYR A 48 -13.80 -0.05 11.96
C TYR A 48 -12.97 1.25 11.89
N PRO A 49 -11.71 1.20 11.48
CA PRO A 49 -10.92 2.41 11.22
C PRO A 49 -11.59 3.27 10.14
N GLU A 50 -11.49 4.60 10.29
CA GLU A 50 -11.94 5.52 9.24
C GLU A 50 -11.03 5.49 8.02
N ALA A 51 -9.74 5.19 8.23
CA ALA A 51 -8.78 5.04 7.15
C ALA A 51 -7.68 4.04 7.48
N LEU A 52 -7.18 3.37 6.43
CA LEU A 52 -5.88 2.70 6.39
C LEU A 52 -4.91 3.55 5.58
N LEU A 53 -3.77 3.87 6.16
CA LEU A 53 -2.69 4.64 5.53
C LEU A 53 -1.49 3.71 5.39
N PHE A 54 -1.12 3.38 4.16
CA PHE A 54 -0.01 2.48 3.87
C PHE A 54 1.27 3.28 3.61
N ASP A 55 2.40 2.88 4.18
CA ASP A 55 3.66 3.21 3.57
C ASP A 55 3.80 2.49 2.22
N CYS A 56 4.80 2.85 1.42
CA CYS A 56 5.03 2.24 0.11
C CYS A 56 6.16 1.23 0.15
N ASP A 57 7.35 1.69 0.53
CA ASP A 57 8.58 0.92 0.47
C ASP A 57 8.64 -0.06 1.64
N GLY A 58 8.78 -1.36 1.36
CA GLY A 58 8.71 -2.40 2.39
C GLY A 58 7.30 -2.73 2.89
N VAL A 59 6.26 -1.98 2.45
CA VAL A 59 4.86 -2.24 2.80
C VAL A 59 4.03 -2.68 1.61
N LEU A 60 3.94 -1.86 0.55
CA LEU A 60 3.26 -2.29 -0.67
C LEU A 60 4.10 -3.29 -1.46
N CYS A 61 5.38 -3.02 -1.62
CA CYS A 61 6.36 -3.82 -2.35
C CYS A 61 7.71 -3.79 -1.60
N GLU A 62 8.52 -4.83 -1.77
CA GLU A 62 9.92 -4.86 -1.31
C GLU A 62 10.81 -4.04 -2.26
N THR A 63 10.55 -2.74 -2.33
CA THR A 63 11.19 -1.85 -3.32
C THR A 63 12.70 -1.77 -3.17
N GLU A 64 13.24 -1.87 -1.95
CA GLU A 64 14.68 -1.87 -1.72
C GLU A 64 15.33 -3.15 -2.26
N ARG A 65 14.79 -4.33 -1.96
CA ARG A 65 15.32 -5.61 -2.41
C ARG A 65 15.10 -5.84 -3.91
N ASP A 66 13.86 -5.71 -4.36
CA ASP A 66 13.42 -6.16 -5.70
C ASP A 66 13.50 -5.04 -6.75
N GLY A 67 13.58 -3.80 -6.30
CA GLY A 67 13.64 -2.62 -7.15
C GLY A 67 14.99 -1.92 -7.13
N HIS A 68 15.29 -1.24 -6.03
CA HIS A 68 16.46 -0.37 -5.94
C HIS A 68 17.78 -1.13 -6.07
N ARG A 69 17.96 -2.21 -5.34
CA ARG A 69 19.15 -3.06 -5.43
C ARG A 69 19.35 -3.60 -6.86
N VAL A 70 18.30 -4.14 -7.44
CA VAL A 70 18.32 -4.70 -8.78
C VAL A 70 18.72 -3.66 -9.82
N THR A 71 18.21 -2.43 -9.69
CA THR A 71 18.52 -1.36 -10.64
C THR A 71 19.92 -0.77 -10.45
N PHE A 72 20.49 -0.76 -9.23
CA PHE A 72 21.91 -0.49 -9.03
C PHE A 72 22.75 -1.51 -9.79
N ASN A 73 22.49 -2.80 -9.63
CA ASN A 73 23.25 -3.85 -10.30
C ASN A 73 23.11 -3.80 -11.83
N ARG A 74 21.90 -3.52 -12.34
CA ARG A 74 21.69 -3.30 -13.78
C ARG A 74 22.49 -2.11 -14.29
N THR A 75 22.54 -1.02 -13.54
CA THR A 75 23.31 0.18 -13.88
C THR A 75 24.81 -0.13 -13.89
N PHE A 76 25.34 -0.81 -12.89
CA PHE A 76 26.74 -1.22 -12.86
C PHE A 76 27.10 -2.06 -14.07
N LYS A 77 26.27 -3.03 -14.41
CA LYS A 77 26.44 -3.87 -15.59
C LYS A 77 26.43 -3.06 -16.91
N GLU A 78 25.48 -2.13 -17.07
CA GLU A 78 25.38 -1.27 -18.26
C GLU A 78 26.64 -0.40 -18.44
N PHE A 79 27.23 0.06 -17.34
CA PHE A 79 28.43 0.90 -17.34
C PHE A 79 29.75 0.09 -17.30
N GLY A 80 29.69 -1.24 -17.38
CA GLY A 80 30.86 -2.09 -17.33
C GLY A 80 31.60 -2.09 -15.99
N ILE A 81 30.92 -1.75 -14.92
CA ILE A 81 31.44 -1.75 -13.55
C ILE A 81 31.29 -3.17 -12.99
N PRO A 82 32.37 -3.87 -12.60
CA PRO A 82 32.38 -5.28 -12.24
C PRO A 82 31.97 -5.49 -10.77
N HIS A 83 30.87 -4.86 -10.35
CA HIS A 83 30.32 -5.00 -9.01
C HIS A 83 28.86 -5.45 -9.06
N GLU A 84 28.50 -6.25 -8.08
CA GLU A 84 27.13 -6.67 -7.82
C GLU A 84 26.86 -6.61 -6.31
N TRP A 85 25.76 -5.98 -5.93
CA TRP A 85 25.30 -5.94 -4.54
C TRP A 85 24.28 -7.07 -4.34
N ASP A 86 24.63 -8.05 -3.53
CA ASP A 86 23.68 -9.05 -3.05
C ASP A 86 22.74 -8.47 -1.99
N VAL A 87 21.83 -9.28 -1.47
CA VAL A 87 20.80 -8.83 -0.51
C VAL A 87 21.43 -8.40 0.81
N GLU A 88 22.44 -9.13 1.30
CA GLU A 88 23.09 -8.87 2.58
C GLU A 88 23.94 -7.59 2.52
N LEU A 89 24.81 -7.49 1.52
CA LEU A 89 25.64 -6.29 1.30
C LEU A 89 24.75 -5.05 1.11
N TYR A 90 23.66 -5.18 0.35
CA TYR A 90 22.76 -4.07 0.16
C TYR A 90 22.08 -3.62 1.45
N GLY A 91 21.72 -4.56 2.33
CA GLY A 91 21.20 -4.28 3.67
C GLY A 91 22.18 -3.45 4.51
N GLU A 92 23.47 -3.80 4.49
CA GLU A 92 24.50 -3.00 5.17
C GLU A 92 24.62 -1.59 4.55
N LEU A 93 24.57 -1.52 3.23
CA LEU A 93 24.66 -0.24 2.52
C LEU A 93 23.42 0.65 2.71
N LEU A 94 22.26 0.10 3.11
CA LEU A 94 21.06 0.88 3.44
C LEU A 94 21.27 1.79 4.66
N LYS A 95 22.22 1.48 5.54
CA LYS A 95 22.63 2.34 6.64
C LYS A 95 23.20 3.69 6.17
N ILE A 96 23.63 3.76 4.89
CA ILE A 96 24.07 4.99 4.25
C ILE A 96 22.88 5.64 3.55
N GLY A 97 22.42 6.77 4.08
CA GLY A 97 21.30 7.52 3.51
C GLY A 97 21.65 8.13 2.15
N GLY A 98 20.79 7.88 1.15
CA GLY A 98 20.94 8.40 -0.21
C GLY A 98 21.73 7.50 -1.15
N GLY A 99 21.20 7.34 -2.38
CA GLY A 99 21.78 6.41 -3.36
C GLY A 99 23.15 6.85 -3.91
N LYS A 100 23.40 8.15 -3.99
CA LYS A 100 24.72 8.67 -4.41
C LYS A 100 25.76 8.48 -3.34
N GLU A 101 25.41 8.78 -2.11
CA GLU A 101 26.23 8.63 -0.92
C GLU A 101 26.58 7.16 -0.69
N ARG A 102 25.62 6.26 -0.89
CA ARG A 102 25.79 4.80 -0.83
C ARG A 102 26.78 4.28 -1.88
N MET A 103 26.65 4.69 -3.14
CA MET A 103 27.61 4.33 -4.18
C MET A 103 29.01 4.86 -3.88
N THR A 104 29.12 6.14 -3.46
CA THR A 104 30.42 6.75 -3.13
C THR A 104 31.08 5.98 -1.99
N HIS A 105 30.35 5.74 -0.89
CA HIS A 105 30.85 4.98 0.25
C HIS A 105 31.36 3.58 -0.14
N TYR A 106 30.57 2.86 -0.95
CA TYR A 106 30.94 1.54 -1.41
C TYR A 106 32.21 1.57 -2.26
N PHE A 107 32.31 2.45 -3.26
CA PHE A 107 33.47 2.53 -4.14
C PHE A 107 34.71 3.05 -3.43
N ASP A 108 34.56 3.92 -2.42
CA ASP A 108 35.67 4.36 -1.56
C ASP A 108 36.23 3.20 -0.72
N GLY A 109 35.42 2.22 -0.38
CA GLY A 109 35.81 0.98 0.29
C GLY A 109 36.59 -0.01 -0.59
N VAL A 110 36.53 0.16 -1.92
CA VAL A 110 37.18 -0.73 -2.92
C VAL A 110 37.97 0.06 -3.99
N PRO A 111 38.90 0.96 -3.57
CA PRO A 111 39.49 1.99 -4.44
C PRO A 111 40.40 1.42 -5.56
N ASP A 112 40.82 0.15 -5.44
CA ASP A 112 41.68 -0.53 -6.41
C ASP A 112 40.90 -1.28 -7.51
N THR A 113 39.56 -1.18 -7.47
CA THR A 113 38.66 -1.76 -8.47
C THR A 113 37.96 -0.65 -9.27
N GLU A 114 37.40 -1.01 -10.45
CA GLU A 114 36.59 -0.05 -11.20
C GLU A 114 35.32 0.32 -10.43
N PRO A 115 34.85 1.56 -10.51
CA PRO A 115 35.36 2.64 -11.36
C PRO A 115 36.52 3.45 -10.74
N TRP A 116 36.80 3.32 -9.43
CA TRP A 116 37.81 4.15 -8.74
C TRP A 116 39.24 3.84 -9.12
N LYS A 117 39.49 2.65 -9.70
CA LYS A 117 40.79 2.30 -10.27
C LYS A 117 41.19 3.24 -11.42
N SER A 118 40.24 3.55 -12.30
CA SER A 118 40.49 4.39 -13.48
C SER A 118 40.16 5.86 -13.23
N VAL A 119 39.13 6.16 -12.46
CA VAL A 119 38.70 7.54 -12.17
C VAL A 119 39.33 8.01 -10.86
N LYS A 120 40.37 8.88 -10.98
CA LYS A 120 41.11 9.38 -9.80
C LYS A 120 40.70 10.78 -9.36
N ASP A 121 40.26 11.63 -10.28
CA ASP A 121 39.87 12.99 -9.97
C ASP A 121 38.54 13.01 -9.18
N PRO A 122 38.46 13.73 -8.03
CA PRO A 122 37.26 13.78 -7.19
C PRO A 122 36.03 14.37 -7.89
N ASN A 123 36.20 15.31 -8.81
CA ASN A 123 35.07 15.90 -9.54
C ASN A 123 34.55 14.92 -10.60
N GLU A 124 35.42 14.21 -11.28
CA GLU A 124 35.04 13.13 -12.22
C GLU A 124 34.31 12.01 -11.48
N ARG A 125 34.75 11.61 -10.29
CA ARG A 125 34.04 10.65 -9.41
C ARG A 125 32.63 11.12 -9.10
N LYS A 126 32.49 12.38 -8.69
CA LYS A 126 31.19 12.96 -8.37
C LYS A 126 30.22 12.99 -9.57
N GLU A 127 30.74 13.38 -10.75
CA GLU A 127 29.91 13.40 -11.97
C GLU A 127 29.55 11.97 -12.43
N LEU A 128 30.47 11.00 -12.29
CA LEU A 128 30.17 9.59 -12.58
C LEU A 128 29.07 9.07 -11.66
N VAL A 129 29.18 9.27 -10.35
CA VAL A 129 28.12 8.86 -9.37
C VAL A 129 26.79 9.48 -9.71
N LYS A 130 26.77 10.77 -10.07
CA LYS A 130 25.54 11.46 -10.48
C LYS A 130 24.92 10.82 -11.73
N LYS A 131 25.73 10.48 -12.72
CA LYS A 131 25.31 9.81 -13.96
C LYS A 131 24.75 8.41 -13.66
N LEU A 132 25.46 7.62 -12.86
CA LEU A 132 25.01 6.29 -12.43
C LEU A 132 23.66 6.38 -11.68
N HIS A 133 23.53 7.32 -10.75
CA HIS A 133 22.32 7.50 -9.98
C HIS A 133 21.12 7.91 -10.85
N LEU A 134 21.34 8.79 -11.82
CA LEU A 134 20.29 9.18 -12.77
C LEU A 134 19.79 7.97 -13.54
N ARG A 135 20.73 7.21 -14.16
CA ARG A 135 20.39 6.02 -14.95
C ARG A 135 19.69 4.94 -14.10
N LYS A 136 20.19 4.71 -12.89
CA LYS A 136 19.53 3.82 -11.91
C LYS A 136 18.10 4.24 -11.62
N THR A 137 17.86 5.53 -11.49
CA THR A 137 16.51 6.07 -11.20
C THR A 137 15.58 5.87 -12.40
N GLU A 138 16.08 6.07 -13.62
CA GLU A 138 15.33 5.77 -14.84
C GLU A 138 14.95 4.29 -14.91
N MET A 139 15.92 3.38 -14.71
CA MET A 139 15.67 1.93 -14.70
C MET A 139 14.68 1.51 -13.61
N PHE A 140 14.70 2.17 -12.46
CA PHE A 140 13.72 1.91 -11.41
C PHE A 140 12.30 2.29 -11.85
N LEU A 141 12.14 3.45 -12.49
CA LEU A 141 10.85 3.87 -13.03
C LEU A 141 10.38 2.94 -14.16
N GLU A 142 11.28 2.51 -15.06
CA GLU A 142 10.99 1.50 -16.08
C GLU A 142 10.41 0.23 -15.43
N LEU A 143 11.10 -0.31 -14.41
CA LEU A 143 10.69 -1.50 -13.67
C LEU A 143 9.32 -1.32 -12.97
N VAL A 144 9.06 -0.14 -12.41
CA VAL A 144 7.76 0.20 -11.83
C VAL A 144 6.66 0.20 -12.89
N TYR A 145 6.88 0.86 -14.03
CA TYR A 145 5.87 0.96 -15.11
C TYR A 145 5.65 -0.36 -15.85
N GLU A 146 6.62 -1.25 -15.87
CA GLU A 146 6.47 -2.62 -16.36
C GLU A 146 5.65 -3.51 -15.42
N GLY A 147 5.35 -3.03 -14.19
CA GLY A 147 4.65 -3.82 -13.17
C GLY A 147 5.47 -5.00 -12.65
N ALA A 148 6.80 -4.87 -12.69
CA ALA A 148 7.71 -5.96 -12.33
C ALA A 148 7.99 -6.08 -10.83
N LEU A 149 7.48 -5.15 -10.01
CA LEU A 149 7.58 -5.22 -8.55
C LEU A 149 6.38 -5.99 -7.99
N PRO A 150 6.55 -7.15 -7.35
CA PRO A 150 5.43 -7.87 -6.76
C PRO A 150 4.88 -7.12 -5.55
N LEU A 151 3.56 -7.07 -5.40
CA LEU A 151 2.94 -6.65 -4.13
C LEU A 151 3.30 -7.65 -3.04
N ARG A 152 3.49 -7.14 -1.83
CA ARG A 152 3.63 -8.00 -0.66
C ARG A 152 2.32 -8.73 -0.35
N PRO A 153 2.40 -9.97 0.19
CA PRO A 153 1.22 -10.79 0.47
C PRO A 153 0.20 -10.05 1.34
N GLY A 154 -1.07 -10.07 0.94
CA GLY A 154 -2.20 -9.49 1.66
C GLY A 154 -2.48 -8.03 1.40
N VAL A 155 -1.59 -7.27 0.75
CA VAL A 155 -1.78 -5.84 0.48
C VAL A 155 -3.05 -5.60 -0.34
N LYS A 156 -3.17 -6.23 -1.50
CA LYS A 156 -4.33 -6.08 -2.39
C LYS A 156 -5.65 -6.45 -1.71
N ARG A 157 -5.63 -7.57 -0.97
CA ARG A 157 -6.78 -8.04 -0.19
C ARG A 157 -7.18 -7.02 0.89
N MET A 158 -6.21 -6.52 1.67
CA MET A 158 -6.47 -5.57 2.75
C MET A 158 -7.03 -4.24 2.23
N VAL A 159 -6.50 -3.72 1.12
CA VAL A 159 -7.04 -2.53 0.45
C VAL A 159 -8.50 -2.75 0.05
N LYS A 160 -8.80 -3.91 -0.56
CA LYS A 160 -10.17 -4.28 -0.93
C LYS A 160 -11.09 -4.35 0.29
N GLU A 161 -10.70 -5.10 1.32
CA GLU A 161 -11.49 -5.25 2.56
C GLU A 161 -11.76 -3.90 3.23
N ALA A 162 -10.76 -3.02 3.31
CA ALA A 162 -10.92 -1.67 3.86
C ALA A 162 -11.98 -0.86 3.09
N LEU A 163 -11.86 -0.80 1.77
CA LEU A 163 -12.78 -0.07 0.91
C LEU A 163 -14.21 -0.63 0.93
N GLU A 164 -14.38 -1.95 1.00
CA GLU A 164 -15.67 -2.63 1.10
C GLU A 164 -16.36 -2.36 2.45
N ASN A 165 -15.57 -2.16 3.51
CA ASN A 165 -16.06 -1.79 4.84
C ASN A 165 -16.22 -0.27 5.04
N GLY A 166 -15.99 0.53 4.00
CA GLY A 166 -16.20 1.97 3.99
C GLY A 166 -15.07 2.79 4.59
N ALA A 167 -13.92 2.18 4.89
CA ALA A 167 -12.71 2.89 5.25
C ALA A 167 -12.09 3.57 4.02
N LYS A 168 -11.45 4.71 4.23
CA LYS A 168 -10.63 5.36 3.21
C LYS A 168 -9.25 4.71 3.19
N VAL A 169 -8.59 4.72 2.03
CA VAL A 169 -7.25 4.16 1.86
C VAL A 169 -6.36 5.21 1.21
N ALA A 170 -5.12 5.31 1.64
CA ALA A 170 -4.12 6.18 1.02
C ALA A 170 -2.72 5.61 1.17
N VAL A 171 -1.78 6.11 0.34
CA VAL A 171 -0.34 5.82 0.47
C VAL A 171 0.36 7.06 1.01
N CYS A 172 1.27 6.86 1.98
CA CYS A 172 2.01 7.92 2.68
C CYS A 172 3.51 7.55 2.71
N SER A 173 4.28 8.03 1.75
CA SER A 173 5.70 7.69 1.59
C SER A 173 6.61 8.91 1.56
N THR A 174 7.87 8.74 1.94
CA THR A 174 8.92 9.77 1.77
C THR A 174 9.66 9.64 0.44
N SER A 175 9.32 8.63 -0.35
CA SER A 175 9.89 8.34 -1.66
C SER A 175 9.35 9.25 -2.76
N ASN A 176 9.96 9.20 -3.93
CA ASN A 176 9.58 10.02 -5.07
C ASN A 176 8.10 9.79 -5.47
N GLU A 177 7.33 10.87 -5.56
CA GLU A 177 5.89 10.82 -5.86
C GLU A 177 5.57 10.04 -7.14
N LYS A 178 6.34 10.27 -8.23
CA LYS A 178 6.10 9.57 -9.52
C LYS A 178 6.29 8.07 -9.41
N ALA A 179 7.26 7.63 -8.62
CA ALA A 179 7.50 6.20 -8.38
C ALA A 179 6.37 5.58 -7.57
N VAL A 180 5.97 6.21 -6.47
CA VAL A 180 4.87 5.73 -5.62
C VAL A 180 3.54 5.70 -6.39
N GLN A 181 3.23 6.77 -7.14
CA GLN A 181 2.04 6.82 -7.98
C GLN A 181 2.10 5.74 -9.08
N GLY A 182 3.28 5.51 -9.67
CA GLY A 182 3.51 4.44 -10.64
C GLY A 182 3.19 3.07 -10.05
N ILE A 183 3.68 2.77 -8.85
CA ILE A 183 3.39 1.51 -8.13
C ILE A 183 1.88 1.35 -7.92
N VAL A 184 1.19 2.37 -7.41
CA VAL A 184 -0.26 2.31 -7.20
C VAL A 184 -1.00 2.06 -8.51
N ASN A 185 -0.66 2.79 -9.58
CA ASN A 185 -1.34 2.69 -10.87
C ASN A 185 -1.11 1.35 -11.56
N THR A 186 0.07 0.75 -11.41
CA THR A 186 0.42 -0.52 -12.09
C THR A 186 0.05 -1.74 -11.27
N MET A 187 0.21 -1.68 -9.95
CA MET A 187 0.02 -2.86 -9.09
C MET A 187 -1.37 -2.93 -8.46
N LEU A 188 -2.07 -1.80 -8.34
CA LEU A 188 -3.40 -1.67 -7.73
C LEU A 188 -4.37 -0.86 -8.63
N PRO A 189 -4.40 -1.10 -9.96
CA PRO A 189 -5.14 -0.26 -10.91
C PRO A 189 -6.63 -0.15 -10.59
N GLU A 190 -7.25 -1.19 -10.06
CA GLU A 190 -8.67 -1.19 -9.67
C GLU A 190 -9.00 -0.30 -8.47
N PHE A 191 -7.99 0.13 -7.71
CA PHE A 191 -8.13 0.97 -6.52
C PHE A 191 -7.52 2.36 -6.69
N ALA A 192 -6.74 2.60 -7.74
CA ALA A 192 -5.93 3.81 -7.92
C ALA A 192 -6.74 5.11 -7.77
N ASP A 193 -7.96 5.17 -8.32
CA ASP A 193 -8.85 6.33 -8.20
C ASP A 193 -9.36 6.60 -6.77
N ARG A 194 -9.26 5.61 -5.88
CA ARG A 194 -9.73 5.67 -4.49
C ARG A 194 -8.60 5.60 -3.47
N MET A 195 -7.36 5.61 -3.94
CA MET A 195 -6.16 5.45 -3.11
C MET A 195 -5.17 6.61 -3.39
N PRO A 196 -5.48 7.83 -2.92
CA PRO A 196 -4.61 8.98 -3.13
C PRO A 196 -3.22 8.75 -2.55
N VAL A 197 -2.22 9.31 -3.24
CA VAL A 197 -0.81 9.21 -2.88
C VAL A 197 -0.34 10.52 -2.25
N PHE A 198 0.25 10.42 -1.08
CA PHE A 198 0.96 11.49 -0.39
C PHE A 198 2.44 11.07 -0.36
N ALA A 199 3.27 11.65 -1.22
CA ALA A 199 4.65 11.21 -1.36
C ALA A 199 5.62 12.33 -1.73
N GLY A 200 6.92 12.11 -1.53
CA GLY A 200 7.97 13.06 -1.87
C GLY A 200 8.15 14.18 -0.84
N ASP A 201 8.42 15.38 -1.36
CA ASP A 201 8.75 16.56 -0.54
C ASP A 201 7.52 17.47 -0.31
N ILE A 202 6.33 16.88 -0.14
CA ILE A 202 5.06 17.61 0.05
C ILE A 202 4.83 18.11 1.48
N VAL A 203 5.65 17.67 2.44
CA VAL A 203 5.58 18.06 3.85
C VAL A 203 6.91 18.65 4.32
N PRO A 204 6.88 19.61 5.29
CA PRO A 204 8.09 20.25 5.79
C PRO A 204 9.07 19.27 6.46
N LYS A 205 8.56 18.29 7.18
CA LYS A 205 9.36 17.30 7.92
C LYS A 205 8.97 15.88 7.50
N LYS A 206 9.98 15.10 7.11
CA LYS A 206 9.82 13.69 6.79
C LYS A 206 9.71 12.84 8.05
N LYS A 207 9.27 11.58 7.92
CA LYS A 207 9.30 10.57 8.98
C LYS A 207 10.70 10.60 9.66
N PRO A 208 10.79 10.58 10.98
CA PRO A 208 9.77 10.22 11.98
C PRO A 208 8.79 11.33 12.38
N ALA A 209 8.82 12.51 11.74
CA ALA A 209 7.79 13.52 11.97
C ALA A 209 6.43 13.05 11.45
N PRO A 210 5.32 13.43 12.12
CA PRO A 210 3.97 12.94 11.79
C PRO A 210 3.35 13.62 10.55
N ASP A 211 4.04 14.57 9.96
CA ASP A 211 3.49 15.56 9.02
C ASP A 211 2.73 14.91 7.85
N ILE A 212 3.29 13.84 7.26
CA ILE A 212 2.68 13.17 6.10
C ILE A 212 1.37 12.44 6.47
N TYR A 213 1.32 11.80 7.62
CA TYR A 213 0.13 11.11 8.11
C TYR A 213 -0.96 12.10 8.51
N LEU A 214 -0.58 13.22 9.16
CA LEU A 214 -1.51 14.28 9.49
C LEU A 214 -2.06 15.00 8.25
N LEU A 215 -1.23 15.20 7.21
CA LEU A 215 -1.66 15.72 5.93
C LEU A 215 -2.68 14.79 5.27
N ALA A 216 -2.40 13.48 5.24
CA ALA A 216 -3.31 12.49 4.69
C ALA A 216 -4.66 12.47 5.44
N ALA A 217 -4.64 12.41 6.78
CA ALA A 217 -5.85 12.42 7.59
C ALA A 217 -6.69 13.68 7.36
N LYS A 218 -6.04 14.87 7.32
CA LYS A 218 -6.69 16.13 7.03
C LYS A 218 -7.34 16.15 5.65
N THR A 219 -6.63 15.71 4.62
CA THR A 219 -7.11 15.70 3.24
C THR A 219 -8.26 14.71 3.05
N LEU A 220 -8.16 13.57 3.69
CA LEU A 220 -9.21 12.55 3.70
C LEU A 220 -10.41 12.96 4.58
N GLY A 221 -10.29 13.95 5.47
CA GLY A 221 -11.34 14.35 6.39
C GLY A 221 -11.66 13.24 7.40
N VAL A 222 -10.65 12.63 8.01
CA VAL A 222 -10.76 11.55 9.00
C VAL A 222 -10.06 11.94 10.30
N ASN A 223 -10.51 11.35 11.41
CA ASN A 223 -9.89 11.56 12.72
C ASN A 223 -8.59 10.71 12.82
N PRO A 224 -7.41 11.30 13.10
CA PRO A 224 -6.18 10.56 13.29
C PRO A 224 -6.30 9.39 14.29
N ALA A 225 -6.99 9.58 15.41
CA ALA A 225 -7.19 8.53 16.41
C ALA A 225 -8.00 7.32 15.88
N ARG A 226 -8.65 7.47 14.74
CA ARG A 226 -9.40 6.42 14.05
C ARG A 226 -8.72 5.96 12.75
N CYS A 227 -7.46 6.27 12.58
CA CYS A 227 -6.63 5.77 11.48
C CYS A 227 -5.73 4.65 11.96
N VAL A 228 -5.47 3.70 11.06
CA VAL A 228 -4.42 2.70 11.22
C VAL A 228 -3.41 2.92 10.12
N VAL A 229 -2.15 3.00 10.51
CA VAL A 229 -1.02 3.04 9.59
C VAL A 229 -0.45 1.63 9.44
N VAL A 230 -0.14 1.23 8.22
CA VAL A 230 0.64 0.01 7.92
C VAL A 230 2.02 0.46 7.52
N GLU A 231 3.01 0.01 8.27
CA GLU A 231 4.42 0.42 8.17
C GLU A 231 5.35 -0.80 8.24
N ASP A 232 6.63 -0.61 7.92
CA ASP A 232 7.64 -1.65 8.03
C ASP A 232 8.86 -1.22 8.85
N THR A 233 9.01 0.09 9.15
CA THR A 233 10.19 0.64 9.83
C THR A 233 9.87 1.26 11.18
N HIS A 234 10.87 1.26 12.08
CA HIS A 234 10.81 2.00 13.36
C HIS A 234 10.53 3.50 13.15
N ILE A 235 11.16 4.10 12.13
CA ILE A 235 11.01 5.52 11.79
C ILE A 235 9.56 5.80 11.40
N GLY A 236 8.97 4.99 10.56
CA GLY A 236 7.60 5.14 10.11
C GLY A 236 6.58 4.84 11.22
N CYS A 237 6.80 3.78 12.01
CA CYS A 237 6.02 3.50 13.22
C CYS A 237 6.04 4.70 14.18
N SER A 238 7.22 5.30 14.43
CA SER A 238 7.34 6.48 15.26
C SER A 238 6.55 7.67 14.73
N ALA A 239 6.53 7.88 13.41
CA ALA A 239 5.75 8.93 12.76
C ALA A 239 4.23 8.71 12.94
N ALA A 240 3.76 7.47 12.76
CA ALA A 240 2.37 7.10 12.98
C ALA A 240 1.93 7.35 14.43
N LYS A 241 2.74 6.93 15.39
CA LYS A 241 2.47 7.15 16.83
C LYS A 241 2.51 8.63 17.18
N ALA A 242 3.42 9.42 16.60
CA ALA A 242 3.48 10.87 16.78
C ALA A 242 2.26 11.59 16.17
N ALA A 243 1.64 11.02 15.13
CA ALA A 243 0.38 11.51 14.56
C ALA A 243 -0.86 11.15 15.40
N GLY A 244 -0.71 10.40 16.50
CA GLY A 244 -1.82 9.90 17.32
C GLY A 244 -2.60 8.76 16.67
N MET A 245 -1.99 8.06 15.72
CA MET A 245 -2.58 6.94 14.98
C MET A 245 -2.15 5.59 15.58
N ARG A 246 -2.90 4.55 15.29
CA ARG A 246 -2.44 3.18 15.50
C ARG A 246 -1.48 2.79 14.39
N CYS A 247 -0.54 1.90 14.70
CA CYS A 247 0.45 1.40 13.77
C CYS A 247 0.47 -0.13 13.79
N CYS A 248 0.18 -0.73 12.64
CA CYS A 248 0.41 -2.13 12.36
C CYS A 248 1.71 -2.25 11.56
N VAL A 249 2.70 -2.91 12.09
CA VAL A 249 3.98 -3.15 11.40
C VAL A 249 3.92 -4.47 10.66
N THR A 250 4.33 -4.46 9.40
CA THR A 250 4.62 -5.65 8.59
C THR A 250 6.11 -5.62 8.24
N LYS A 251 6.92 -6.41 8.94
CA LYS A 251 8.37 -6.40 8.78
C LYS A 251 8.79 -6.62 7.33
N SER A 252 9.63 -5.73 6.81
CA SER A 252 10.34 -5.96 5.56
C SER A 252 11.65 -6.72 5.80
N ILE A 253 12.26 -7.22 4.74
CA ILE A 253 13.51 -8.00 4.85
C ILE A 253 14.67 -7.21 5.48
N TYR A 254 14.62 -5.88 5.42
CA TYR A 254 15.67 -5.02 5.99
C TYR A 254 15.30 -4.36 7.31
N SER A 255 14.13 -4.68 7.88
CA SER A 255 13.66 -4.13 9.15
C SER A 255 13.41 -5.18 10.23
N GLU A 256 13.82 -6.45 10.01
CA GLU A 256 13.55 -7.55 10.93
C GLU A 256 14.04 -7.30 12.35
N ASP A 257 15.20 -6.66 12.50
CA ASP A 257 15.88 -6.40 13.77
C ASP A 257 15.56 -5.01 14.38
N GLU A 258 14.63 -4.24 13.76
CA GLU A 258 14.27 -2.93 14.29
C GLU A 258 13.40 -3.02 15.55
N ASP A 259 13.44 -1.97 16.40
CA ASP A 259 12.59 -1.88 17.59
C ASP A 259 11.17 -1.45 17.25
N PHE A 260 10.22 -2.36 17.36
CA PHE A 260 8.79 -2.15 17.18
C PHE A 260 7.99 -2.11 18.47
N SER A 261 8.62 -1.88 19.62
CA SER A 261 7.94 -1.84 20.94
C SER A 261 6.79 -0.81 21.02
N ARG A 262 6.76 0.17 20.14
CA ARG A 262 5.71 1.20 20.06
C ARG A 262 4.57 0.85 19.10
N ALA A 263 4.70 -0.19 18.28
CA ALA A 263 3.66 -0.64 17.38
C ALA A 263 2.47 -1.22 18.16
N ASP A 264 1.26 -1.09 17.61
CA ASP A 264 0.07 -1.72 18.19
C ASP A 264 -0.02 -3.21 17.80
N ALA A 265 0.59 -3.58 16.68
CA ALA A 265 0.77 -4.98 16.24
C ALA A 265 1.98 -5.10 15.32
N VAL A 266 2.59 -6.29 15.29
CA VAL A 266 3.73 -6.62 14.43
C VAL A 266 3.49 -7.97 13.79
N PHE A 267 3.61 -8.03 12.46
CA PHE A 267 3.46 -9.21 11.64
C PHE A 267 4.59 -9.31 10.61
N ASP A 268 4.82 -10.48 10.07
CA ASP A 268 5.77 -10.64 8.96
C ASP A 268 5.17 -10.13 7.64
N CYS A 269 3.87 -10.31 7.43
CA CYS A 269 3.11 -9.72 6.31
C CYS A 269 1.61 -9.70 6.63
N LEU A 270 0.80 -9.08 5.75
CA LEU A 270 -0.66 -9.07 5.89
C LEU A 270 -1.29 -10.42 5.53
N GLY A 271 -0.61 -11.26 4.72
CA GLY A 271 -1.05 -12.57 4.28
C GLY A 271 -2.25 -12.55 3.32
N ASP A 272 -2.28 -13.46 2.36
CA ASP A 272 -3.38 -13.55 1.39
C ASP A 272 -4.43 -14.57 1.80
N GLU A 273 -4.01 -15.73 2.28
CA GLU A 273 -4.88 -16.87 2.61
C GLU A 273 -4.49 -17.50 3.96
N GLY A 274 -5.41 -18.32 4.50
CA GLY A 274 -5.19 -19.07 5.72
C GLY A 274 -5.56 -18.32 7.00
N ASP A 275 -5.33 -18.99 8.13
CA ASP A 275 -5.69 -18.50 9.46
C ASP A 275 -4.70 -17.45 10.00
N GLU A 276 -3.48 -17.42 9.46
CA GLU A 276 -2.43 -16.47 9.84
C GLU A 276 -2.54 -15.10 9.16
N ARG A 277 -3.48 -14.94 8.20
CA ARG A 277 -3.71 -13.66 7.55
C ARG A 277 -4.28 -12.63 8.52
N VAL A 278 -3.77 -11.41 8.45
CA VAL A 278 -4.35 -10.26 9.16
C VAL A 278 -5.69 -9.90 8.53
N LYS A 279 -6.76 -9.94 9.29
CA LYS A 279 -8.12 -9.57 8.82
C LYS A 279 -8.38 -8.10 9.10
N PHE A 280 -9.12 -7.42 8.20
CA PHE A 280 -9.42 -6.00 8.37
C PHE A 280 -10.08 -5.68 9.71
N HIS A 281 -11.00 -6.52 10.20
CA HIS A 281 -11.65 -6.32 11.49
C HIS A 281 -10.69 -6.39 12.68
N GLN A 282 -9.57 -7.11 12.57
CA GLN A 282 -8.54 -7.15 13.61
C GLN A 282 -7.80 -5.81 13.76
N LEU A 283 -7.79 -4.98 12.71
CA LEU A 283 -7.23 -3.63 12.77
C LEU A 283 -8.12 -2.63 13.53
N THR A 284 -9.29 -3.06 14.03
CA THR A 284 -10.36 -2.17 14.46
C THR A 284 -10.37 -1.90 15.96
N THR A 285 -10.09 -2.89 16.80
CA THR A 285 -10.26 -2.79 18.25
C THR A 285 -8.95 -3.01 18.99
N PRO A 286 -8.60 -2.17 19.99
CA PRO A 286 -7.54 -2.52 20.92
C PRO A 286 -7.90 -3.85 21.60
N GLY A 287 -7.15 -4.90 21.35
CA GLY A 287 -7.37 -6.25 21.88
C GLY A 287 -7.72 -7.32 20.85
N ASP A 288 -8.12 -6.98 19.62
CA ASP A 288 -8.41 -7.96 18.58
C ASP A 288 -7.16 -8.43 17.83
N PHE A 289 -6.01 -7.83 18.11
CA PHE A 289 -4.71 -8.25 17.61
C PHE A 289 -4.04 -9.37 18.43
N TRP A 290 -4.64 -9.74 19.56
CA TRP A 290 -4.02 -10.62 20.55
C TRP A 290 -4.82 -11.88 20.79
#